data_b3c9c5e043d05817346aa06934402446
#
_entry.id   b3c9c5e043d05817346aa06934402446
#
_cell.length_a   1.000
_cell.length_b   1.000
_cell.length_c   1.000
_cell.angle_alpha   90.00
_cell.angle_beta   90.00
_cell.angle_gamma   90.00
#
_symmetry.space_group_name_H-M   'P 1'
#
loop_
_entity.id
_entity.type
_entity.pdbx_description
1 polymer ?
#
loop_
_entity_poly.entity_id
_entity_poly.type
_entity_poly.pdbx_seq_one_letter_code
_entity_poly.pdbx_strand_id
1 'polypeptide(L)'
;KTFFNQEAHIYYFLGCLYEQQEENAKAETAYKSAAVYKAAVSEISLFRALALKKLGRAEEAQRVLDEMLSVAENFIVNKDLRSYFGVGSPSPMPFEYDIEKNNMVDGNVLKAFALLGLDEREKAAAAINKARELSPYDFRIYIFDSLINQDVIYV
;
A
#
# COMPACT_ATOMS: atom_id res chain seq x y z
N LYS A 1 -7.33 14.07 17.45
CA LYS A 1 -8.56 13.56 16.81
C LYS A 1 -8.37 13.62 15.31
N THR A 2 -7.72 12.63 14.74
CA THR A 2 -7.29 12.70 13.34
C THR A 2 -7.88 11.49 12.64
N PHE A 3 -9.02 11.69 12.06
CA PHE A 3 -9.80 10.63 11.44
C PHE A 3 -9.41 10.32 9.99
N PHE A 4 -8.44 10.92 9.36
CA PHE A 4 -8.03 10.63 8.00
C PHE A 4 -6.54 10.93 7.82
N ASN A 5 -5.76 9.94 8.16
CA ASN A 5 -4.34 10.05 7.95
C ASN A 5 -3.89 9.06 6.85
N GLN A 6 -4.33 9.26 5.62
CA GLN A 6 -3.86 8.53 4.44
C GLN A 6 -3.17 9.48 3.45
N GLU A 7 -2.26 10.31 3.93
CA GLU A 7 -1.65 11.38 3.13
C GLU A 7 -0.22 11.08 2.68
N ALA A 8 0.35 9.94 3.09
CA ALA A 8 1.72 9.60 2.73
C ALA A 8 1.97 9.63 1.21
N HIS A 9 1.01 9.16 0.41
CA HIS A 9 1.11 9.20 -1.05
C HIS A 9 1.10 10.63 -1.59
N ILE A 10 0.30 11.54 -1.00
CA ILE A 10 0.23 12.94 -1.41
C ILE A 10 1.59 13.62 -1.19
N TYR A 11 2.17 13.47 -0.01
CA TYR A 11 3.48 14.03 0.31
C TYR A 11 4.61 13.39 -0.51
N TYR A 12 4.53 12.08 -0.79
CA TYR A 12 5.50 11.42 -1.65
C TYR A 12 5.48 12.01 -3.06
N PHE A 13 4.32 12.11 -3.69
CA PHE A 13 4.21 12.68 -5.04
C PHE A 13 4.55 14.16 -5.08
N LEU A 14 4.23 14.91 -4.02
CA LEU A 14 4.66 16.31 -3.89
C LEU A 14 6.19 16.40 -3.84
N GLY A 15 6.84 15.49 -3.12
CA GLY A 15 8.31 15.39 -3.11
C GLY A 15 8.88 15.12 -4.51
N CYS A 16 8.30 14.17 -5.26
CA CYS A 16 8.69 13.89 -6.63
C CYS A 16 8.55 15.11 -7.56
N LEU A 17 7.47 15.86 -7.41
CA LEU A 17 7.26 17.09 -8.19
C LEU A 17 8.32 18.16 -7.87
N TYR A 18 8.66 18.35 -6.61
CA TYR A 18 9.72 19.27 -6.22
C TYR A 18 11.11 18.83 -6.71
N GLU A 19 11.39 17.52 -6.73
CA GLU A 19 12.63 17.02 -7.35
C GLU A 19 12.69 17.36 -8.84
N GLN A 20 11.60 17.18 -9.58
CA GLN A 20 11.54 17.55 -11.01
C GLN A 20 11.74 19.05 -11.26
N GLN A 21 11.42 19.89 -10.28
CA GLN A 21 11.61 21.32 -10.31
C GLN A 21 12.97 21.76 -9.75
N GLU A 22 13.85 20.80 -9.42
CA GLU A 22 15.16 21.04 -8.79
C GLU A 22 15.06 21.73 -7.41
N GLU A 23 13.87 21.72 -6.78
CA GLU A 23 13.61 22.28 -5.46
C GLU A 23 13.92 21.27 -4.34
N ASN A 24 15.16 20.82 -4.25
CA ASN A 24 15.58 19.70 -3.39
C ASN A 24 15.22 19.87 -1.91
N ALA A 25 15.30 21.06 -1.35
CA ALA A 25 14.94 21.32 0.05
C ALA A 25 13.44 21.13 0.33
N LYS A 26 12.59 21.50 -0.63
CA LYS A 26 11.15 21.26 -0.54
C LYS A 26 10.82 19.79 -0.74
N ALA A 27 11.51 19.12 -1.67
CA ALA A 27 11.37 17.69 -1.88
C ALA A 27 11.70 16.91 -0.61
N GLU A 28 12.83 17.20 0.03
CA GLU A 28 13.21 16.56 1.29
C GLU A 28 12.18 16.77 2.39
N THR A 29 11.63 17.98 2.51
CA THR A 29 10.58 18.29 3.49
C THR A 29 9.31 17.47 3.24
N ALA A 30 8.90 17.36 1.99
CA ALA A 30 7.74 16.55 1.60
C ALA A 30 7.97 15.05 1.89
N TYR A 31 9.13 14.51 1.55
CA TYR A 31 9.47 13.11 1.89
C TYR A 31 9.50 12.85 3.39
N LYS A 32 10.02 13.80 4.20
CA LYS A 32 9.97 13.71 5.67
C LYS A 32 8.52 13.64 6.16
N SER A 33 7.63 14.42 5.57
CA SER A 33 6.19 14.39 5.90
C SER A 33 5.56 13.05 5.56
N ALA A 34 5.89 12.45 4.40
CA ALA A 34 5.44 11.11 4.05
C ALA A 34 5.99 10.01 4.98
N ALA A 35 7.26 10.14 5.40
CA ALA A 35 7.97 9.13 6.20
C ALA A 35 7.48 9.05 7.65
N VAL A 36 7.07 10.16 8.28
CA VAL A 36 6.59 10.17 9.68
C VAL A 36 5.20 9.61 9.85
N TYR A 37 4.56 9.27 8.77
CA TYR A 37 3.18 8.86 8.72
C TYR A 37 2.98 7.49 9.37
N LYS A 38 2.25 7.43 10.49
CA LYS A 38 1.90 6.19 11.19
C LYS A 38 0.39 5.95 11.08
N ALA A 39 0.00 5.27 10.02
CA ALA A 39 -1.35 4.73 9.87
C ALA A 39 -1.33 3.20 9.98
N ALA A 40 -2.51 2.59 10.03
CA ALA A 40 -2.63 1.15 9.87
C ALA A 40 -1.99 0.71 8.54
N VAL A 41 -1.40 -0.48 8.54
CA VAL A 41 -0.76 -1.04 7.36
C VAL A 41 -1.77 -1.19 6.22
N SER A 42 -1.46 -0.60 5.10
CA SER A 42 -2.27 -0.62 3.88
C SER A 42 -1.38 -0.45 2.65
N GLU A 43 -1.97 -0.46 1.45
CA GLU A 43 -1.25 -0.16 0.20
C GLU A 43 -0.57 1.22 0.22
N ILE A 44 -1.11 2.17 0.97
CA ILE A 44 -0.54 3.52 1.16
C ILE A 44 0.81 3.47 1.89
N SER A 45 1.07 2.44 2.69
CA SER A 45 2.36 2.23 3.37
C SER A 45 3.53 2.11 2.39
N LEU A 46 3.29 1.71 1.13
CA LEU A 46 4.29 1.74 0.08
C LEU A 46 4.93 3.13 -0.05
N PHE A 47 4.12 4.18 -0.09
CA PHE A 47 4.62 5.55 -0.30
C PHE A 47 5.44 6.06 0.88
N ARG A 48 5.13 5.60 2.10
CA ARG A 48 6.01 5.82 3.26
C ARG A 48 7.36 5.15 3.07
N ALA A 49 7.38 3.90 2.62
CA ALA A 49 8.62 3.17 2.36
C ALA A 49 9.45 3.84 1.24
N LEU A 50 8.80 4.28 0.17
CA LEU A 50 9.46 4.99 -0.94
C LEU A 50 10.04 6.33 -0.48
N ALA A 51 9.32 7.09 0.34
CA ALA A 51 9.82 8.34 0.92
C ALA A 51 11.04 8.10 1.82
N LEU A 52 11.02 7.03 2.63
CA LEU A 52 12.17 6.62 3.44
C LEU A 52 13.39 6.28 2.57
N LYS A 53 13.18 5.60 1.44
CA LYS A 53 14.28 5.33 0.47
C LYS A 53 14.85 6.62 -0.10
N LYS A 54 14.00 7.58 -0.50
CA LYS A 54 14.42 8.91 -0.97
C LYS A 54 15.25 9.67 0.07
N LEU A 55 14.97 9.47 1.35
CA LEU A 55 15.72 10.06 2.47
C LEU A 55 16.99 9.29 2.85
N GLY A 56 17.36 8.21 2.12
CA GLY A 56 18.51 7.37 2.44
C GLY A 56 18.30 6.44 3.65
N ARG A 57 17.05 6.29 4.14
CA ARG A 57 16.68 5.47 5.31
C ARG A 57 16.23 4.07 4.87
N ALA A 58 17.11 3.36 4.16
CA ALA A 58 16.79 2.09 3.51
C ALA A 58 16.35 0.99 4.49
N GLU A 59 16.96 0.88 5.67
CA GLU A 59 16.59 -0.11 6.68
C GLU A 59 15.18 0.09 7.22
N GLU A 60 14.78 1.35 7.40
CA GLU A 60 13.43 1.67 7.85
C GLU A 60 12.39 1.41 6.76
N ALA A 61 12.74 1.70 5.51
CA ALA A 61 11.91 1.36 4.37
C ALA A 61 11.70 -0.16 4.28
N GLN A 62 12.76 -0.94 4.46
CA GLN A 62 12.68 -2.40 4.46
C GLN A 62 11.72 -2.91 5.53
N ARG A 63 11.82 -2.38 6.76
CA ARG A 63 10.91 -2.78 7.86
C ARG A 63 9.45 -2.51 7.53
N VAL A 64 9.14 -1.38 6.89
CA VAL A 64 7.76 -1.06 6.47
C VAL A 64 7.27 -2.06 5.44
N LEU A 65 8.10 -2.42 4.45
CA LEU A 65 7.73 -3.38 3.42
C LEU A 65 7.59 -4.81 3.97
N ASP A 66 8.45 -5.21 4.89
CA ASP A 66 8.37 -6.51 5.57
C ASP A 66 7.10 -6.61 6.43
N GLU A 67 6.72 -5.52 7.11
CA GLU A 67 5.46 -5.44 7.84
C GLU A 67 4.26 -5.58 6.91
N MET A 68 4.28 -4.92 5.75
CA MET A 68 3.24 -5.08 4.72
C MET A 68 3.12 -6.52 4.25
N LEU A 69 4.25 -7.21 4.00
CA LEU A 69 4.25 -8.62 3.61
C LEU A 69 3.69 -9.52 4.70
N SER A 70 4.07 -9.29 5.96
CA SER A 70 3.57 -10.06 7.10
C SER A 70 2.05 -9.93 7.25
N VAL A 71 1.53 -8.72 7.14
CA VAL A 71 0.09 -8.46 7.20
C VAL A 71 -0.63 -9.11 6.00
N ALA A 72 -0.05 -9.00 4.80
CA ALA A 72 -0.60 -9.63 3.60
C ALA A 72 -0.71 -11.16 3.73
N GLU A 73 0.34 -11.80 4.23
CA GLU A 73 0.33 -13.26 4.45
C GLU A 73 -0.71 -13.65 5.51
N ASN A 74 -0.87 -12.86 6.56
CA ASN A 74 -1.93 -13.09 7.55
C ASN A 74 -3.33 -13.06 6.93
N PHE A 75 -3.61 -12.15 6.01
CA PHE A 75 -4.88 -12.12 5.27
C PHE A 75 -5.05 -13.36 4.38
N ILE A 76 -3.99 -13.80 3.71
CA ILE A 76 -4.04 -14.94 2.78
C ILE A 76 -4.24 -16.27 3.53
N VAL A 77 -3.57 -16.43 4.68
CA VAL A 77 -3.56 -17.71 5.44
C VAL A 77 -4.74 -17.81 6.39
N ASN A 78 -5.14 -16.72 7.04
CA ASN A 78 -6.19 -16.74 8.05
C ASN A 78 -7.57 -16.50 7.43
N LYS A 79 -8.29 -17.58 7.14
CA LYS A 79 -9.63 -17.54 6.59
C LYS A 79 -10.68 -16.87 7.49
N ASP A 80 -10.38 -16.74 8.80
CA ASP A 80 -11.29 -16.19 9.82
C ASP A 80 -11.00 -14.74 10.22
N LEU A 81 -9.94 -14.11 9.66
CA LEU A 81 -9.71 -12.69 9.88
C LEU A 81 -10.82 -11.88 9.21
N ARG A 82 -11.82 -11.56 10.01
CA ARG A 82 -12.78 -10.53 9.63
C ARG A 82 -11.99 -9.26 9.44
N SER A 83 -12.06 -8.70 8.24
CA SER A 83 -11.70 -7.30 8.04
C SER A 83 -12.56 -6.49 9.01
N TYR A 84 -11.98 -6.13 10.15
CA TYR A 84 -12.68 -5.45 11.23
C TYR A 84 -12.85 -3.98 10.86
N PHE A 85 -13.78 -3.73 9.97
CA PHE A 85 -14.31 -2.39 9.80
C PHE A 85 -15.52 -2.22 10.71
N GLY A 86 -15.23 -1.71 11.93
CA GLY A 86 -16.19 -0.91 12.66
C GLY A 86 -17.26 -1.65 13.44
N VAL A 87 -17.09 -1.53 14.72
CA VAL A 87 -18.12 -1.18 15.69
C VAL A 87 -19.55 -1.60 15.33
N GLY A 88 -20.05 -2.57 16.08
CA GLY A 88 -21.45 -2.59 16.43
C GLY A 88 -22.27 -3.66 15.75
N SER A 89 -22.85 -4.49 16.58
CA SER A 89 -24.00 -5.39 16.41
C SER A 89 -23.96 -6.36 15.22
N PRO A 90 -24.22 -7.63 15.47
CA PRO A 90 -24.48 -8.60 14.42
C PRO A 90 -25.83 -8.28 13.79
N SER A 91 -25.85 -7.35 12.84
CA SER A 91 -26.96 -7.23 11.92
C SER A 91 -26.77 -8.29 10.86
N PRO A 92 -27.72 -9.16 10.56
CA PRO A 92 -27.62 -10.06 9.44
C PRO A 92 -27.49 -9.21 8.18
N MET A 93 -26.32 -9.25 7.57
CA MET A 93 -26.07 -8.55 6.31
C MET A 93 -26.94 -9.19 5.24
N PRO A 94 -27.73 -8.44 4.48
CA PRO A 94 -28.62 -8.98 3.44
C PRO A 94 -27.86 -9.51 2.21
N PHE A 95 -26.53 -9.49 2.22
CA PHE A 95 -25.66 -10.00 1.15
C PHE A 95 -24.62 -10.94 1.76
N GLU A 96 -24.41 -12.10 1.15
CA GLU A 96 -23.34 -13.02 1.49
C GLU A 96 -22.00 -12.29 1.28
N TYR A 97 -21.42 -11.82 2.38
CA TYR A 97 -20.10 -11.23 2.39
C TYR A 97 -19.08 -12.38 2.44
N ASP A 98 -18.47 -12.68 1.32
CA ASP A 98 -17.43 -13.69 1.22
C ASP A 98 -16.14 -13.19 1.86
N ILE A 99 -15.99 -13.45 3.16
CA ILE A 99 -14.83 -13.02 3.96
C ILE A 99 -13.54 -13.63 3.42
N GLU A 100 -13.56 -14.91 3.05
CA GLU A 100 -12.39 -15.61 2.54
C GLU A 100 -11.92 -14.99 1.23
N LYS A 101 -12.83 -14.75 0.30
CA LYS A 101 -12.53 -14.09 -0.98
C LYS A 101 -11.97 -12.69 -0.76
N ASN A 102 -12.60 -11.89 0.12
CA ASN A 102 -12.12 -10.53 0.39
C ASN A 102 -10.75 -10.52 1.04
N ASN A 103 -10.47 -11.42 1.99
CA ASN A 103 -9.16 -11.56 2.60
C ASN A 103 -8.10 -11.97 1.56
N MET A 104 -8.44 -12.83 0.61
CA MET A 104 -7.55 -13.22 -0.48
C MET A 104 -7.25 -12.03 -1.41
N VAL A 105 -8.26 -11.21 -1.72
CA VAL A 105 -8.08 -9.99 -2.52
C VAL A 105 -7.20 -9.01 -1.78
N ASP A 106 -7.55 -8.65 -0.55
CA ASP A 106 -6.82 -7.67 0.27
C ASP A 106 -5.37 -8.10 0.51
N GLY A 107 -5.15 -9.37 0.83
CA GLY A 107 -3.83 -9.93 1.04
C GLY A 107 -2.97 -9.87 -0.23
N ASN A 108 -3.51 -10.26 -1.38
CA ASN A 108 -2.76 -10.24 -2.64
C ASN A 108 -2.52 -8.82 -3.16
N VAL A 109 -3.45 -7.89 -2.96
CA VAL A 109 -3.22 -6.48 -3.26
C VAL A 109 -2.08 -5.93 -2.39
N LEU A 110 -2.16 -6.09 -1.08
CA LEU A 110 -1.13 -5.60 -0.16
C LEU A 110 0.25 -6.22 -0.45
N LYS A 111 0.28 -7.52 -0.76
CA LYS A 111 1.50 -8.24 -1.17
C LYS A 111 2.10 -7.64 -2.44
N ALA A 112 1.26 -7.36 -3.43
CA ALA A 112 1.71 -6.76 -4.69
C ALA A 112 2.37 -5.40 -4.48
N PHE A 113 1.75 -4.52 -3.68
CA PHE A 113 2.32 -3.20 -3.37
C PHE A 113 3.63 -3.31 -2.58
N ALA A 114 3.73 -4.23 -1.61
CA ALA A 114 4.97 -4.45 -0.88
C ALA A 114 6.10 -4.95 -1.79
N LEU A 115 5.82 -5.92 -2.66
CA LEU A 115 6.78 -6.46 -3.62
C LEU A 115 7.22 -5.41 -4.67
N LEU A 116 6.32 -4.52 -5.06
CA LEU A 116 6.67 -3.37 -5.90
C LEU A 116 7.67 -2.45 -5.19
N GLY A 117 7.46 -2.20 -3.90
CA GLY A 117 8.41 -1.44 -3.07
C GLY A 117 9.77 -2.12 -2.91
N LEU A 118 9.83 -3.44 -2.99
CA LEU A 118 11.06 -4.25 -2.96
C LEU A 118 11.73 -4.39 -4.34
N ASP A 119 11.16 -3.78 -5.38
CA ASP A 119 11.58 -3.89 -6.78
C ASP A 119 11.46 -5.33 -7.36
N GLU A 120 10.61 -6.15 -6.75
CA GLU A 120 10.29 -7.50 -7.22
C GLU A 120 9.09 -7.49 -8.18
N ARG A 121 9.23 -6.81 -9.31
CA ARG A 121 8.13 -6.51 -10.25
C ARG A 121 7.36 -7.73 -10.74
N GLU A 122 8.06 -8.82 -11.07
CA GLU A 122 7.42 -10.05 -11.56
C GLU A 122 6.54 -10.71 -10.49
N LYS A 123 7.05 -10.77 -9.26
CA LYS A 123 6.27 -11.30 -8.13
C LYS A 123 5.11 -10.39 -7.77
N ALA A 124 5.31 -9.07 -7.84
CA ALA A 124 4.25 -8.09 -7.64
C ALA A 124 3.13 -8.25 -8.67
N ALA A 125 3.47 -8.40 -9.95
CA ALA A 125 2.51 -8.66 -11.02
C ALA A 125 1.75 -9.99 -10.80
N ALA A 126 2.44 -11.04 -10.36
CA ALA A 126 1.79 -12.32 -10.06
C ALA A 126 0.79 -12.19 -8.90
N ALA A 127 1.11 -11.45 -7.85
CA ALA A 127 0.23 -11.21 -6.72
C ALA A 127 -1.01 -10.39 -7.13
N ILE A 128 -0.83 -9.29 -7.87
CA ILE A 128 -1.97 -8.46 -8.29
C ILE A 128 -2.90 -9.22 -9.26
N ASN A 129 -2.36 -10.11 -10.09
CA ASN A 129 -3.18 -10.93 -10.99
C ASN A 129 -4.07 -11.91 -10.21
N LYS A 130 -3.61 -12.48 -9.10
CA LYS A 130 -4.46 -13.30 -8.22
C LYS A 130 -5.62 -12.49 -7.65
N ALA A 131 -5.37 -11.26 -7.22
CA ALA A 131 -6.43 -10.36 -6.77
C ALA A 131 -7.40 -10.02 -7.92
N ARG A 132 -6.90 -9.80 -9.13
CA ARG A 132 -7.69 -9.50 -10.33
C ARG A 132 -8.63 -10.63 -10.72
N GLU A 133 -8.19 -11.88 -10.62
CA GLU A 133 -9.02 -13.05 -10.89
C GLU A 133 -10.24 -13.12 -9.94
N LEU A 134 -10.06 -12.72 -8.69
CA LEU A 134 -11.10 -12.74 -7.67
C LEU A 134 -12.00 -11.49 -7.69
N SER A 135 -11.44 -10.34 -8.01
CA SER A 135 -12.13 -9.04 -7.98
C SER A 135 -11.61 -8.12 -9.10
N PRO A 136 -12.05 -8.32 -10.35
CA PRO A 136 -11.50 -7.62 -11.51
C PRO A 136 -11.76 -6.10 -11.51
N TYR A 137 -12.73 -5.63 -10.72
CA TYR A 137 -13.12 -4.22 -10.65
C TYR A 137 -12.60 -3.52 -9.39
N ASP A 138 -11.69 -4.12 -8.64
CA ASP A 138 -11.06 -3.46 -7.49
C ASP A 138 -10.20 -2.30 -7.97
N PHE A 139 -10.51 -1.08 -7.51
CA PHE A 139 -9.83 0.13 -7.95
C PHE A 139 -8.33 0.16 -7.60
N ARG A 140 -7.91 -0.58 -6.57
CA ARG A 140 -6.51 -0.69 -6.16
C ARG A 140 -5.66 -1.39 -7.23
N ILE A 141 -6.26 -2.31 -7.98
CA ILE A 141 -5.62 -2.98 -9.12
C ILE A 141 -5.30 -1.95 -10.21
N TYR A 142 -6.23 -1.04 -10.49
CA TYR A 142 -6.01 0.02 -11.46
C TYR A 142 -4.90 0.98 -11.02
N ILE A 143 -4.86 1.33 -9.73
CA ILE A 143 -3.76 2.13 -9.16
C ILE A 143 -2.43 1.41 -9.33
N PHE A 144 -2.37 0.11 -8.98
CA PHE A 144 -1.17 -0.70 -9.13
C PHE A 144 -0.66 -0.73 -10.58
N ASP A 145 -1.56 -0.98 -11.54
CA ASP A 145 -1.22 -0.98 -12.96
C ASP A 145 -0.65 0.36 -13.42
N SER A 146 -1.19 1.46 -12.91
CA SER A 146 -0.68 2.80 -13.18
C SER A 146 0.72 3.01 -12.61
N LEU A 147 0.98 2.50 -11.41
CA LEU A 147 2.28 2.64 -10.74
C LEU A 147 3.37 1.79 -11.40
N ILE A 148 3.08 0.53 -11.76
CA ILE A 148 4.08 -0.38 -12.34
C ILE A 148 4.50 0.04 -13.75
N ASN A 149 3.61 0.73 -14.48
CA ASN A 149 3.86 1.22 -15.83
C ASN A 149 4.47 2.63 -15.88
N GLN A 150 4.48 3.33 -14.77
CA GLN A 150 5.11 4.65 -14.66
C GLN A 150 6.46 4.53 -13.98
N ASP A 151 7.52 5.00 -14.64
CA ASP A 151 8.88 5.06 -14.07
C ASP A 151 8.98 6.06 -12.89
N VAL A 152 7.88 6.68 -12.50
CA VAL A 152 7.80 7.70 -11.43
C VAL A 152 8.19 7.15 -10.05
N ILE A 153 8.07 5.84 -9.84
CA ILE A 153 8.43 5.22 -8.55
C ILE A 153 9.94 4.99 -8.42
N TYR A 154 10.66 4.98 -9.53
CA TYR A 154 12.06 4.54 -9.61
C TYR A 154 13.04 5.64 -10.04
N VAL A 155 12.55 6.84 -10.18
CA VAL A 155 13.41 8.00 -10.53
C VAL A 155 14.03 8.61 -9.28
#